data_a71e9c8dbfabb16794a196893f5e1b5d
#
_entry.id   a71e9c8dbfabb16794a196893f5e1b5d
#
_cell.length_a   1.000
_cell.length_b   1.000
_cell.length_c   1.000
_cell.angle_alpha   90.00
_cell.angle_beta   90.00
_cell.angle_gamma   90.00
#
_symmetry.space_group_name_H-M   'P 1'
#
loop_
_entity.id
_entity.type
_entity.pdbx_description
1 polymer ?
#
loop_
_entity_poly.entity_id
_entity_poly.type
_entity_poly.pdbx_seq_one_letter_code
_entity_poly.pdbx_strand_id
1 'polypeptide(L)'
;MQPSEVDFSVLILTIPSRVEKYWTPLYKHLEKQLDAVGNRVEILTLTDNKAMTIGEKRQSLLDISRGKWVGFLDDDDWVADDYLVSLQ
;
A
#
# COMPACT_ATOMS: atom_id res chain seq x y z
N MET A 1 -5.96 3.45 -25.10
CA MET A 1 -5.82 2.97 -23.74
C MET A 1 -6.41 3.98 -22.77
N GLN A 2 -7.20 3.52 -21.83
CA GLN A 2 -7.78 4.42 -20.84
C GLN A 2 -6.71 4.96 -19.91
N PRO A 3 -6.75 6.23 -19.53
CA PRO A 3 -5.88 6.72 -18.48
C PRO A 3 -6.21 6.00 -17.16
N SER A 4 -5.24 5.93 -16.28
CA SER A 4 -5.45 5.32 -14.98
C SER A 4 -6.51 6.08 -14.20
N GLU A 5 -7.48 5.35 -13.64
CA GLU A 5 -8.48 5.94 -12.76
C GLU A 5 -8.03 5.94 -11.30
N VAL A 6 -6.85 5.41 -11.03
CA VAL A 6 -6.31 5.35 -9.68
C VAL A 6 -5.70 6.71 -9.33
N ASP A 7 -6.20 7.31 -8.27
CA ASP A 7 -5.69 8.60 -7.80
C ASP A 7 -4.52 8.43 -6.85
N PHE A 8 -4.55 7.40 -6.02
CA PHE A 8 -3.54 7.22 -4.97
C PHE A 8 -3.13 5.75 -4.86
N SER A 9 -1.82 5.51 -4.78
CA SER A 9 -1.27 4.19 -4.52
C SER A 9 -0.65 4.17 -3.12
N VAL A 10 -1.13 3.27 -2.27
CA VAL A 10 -0.56 3.04 -0.94
C VAL A 10 0.39 1.86 -1.07
N LEU A 11 1.67 2.10 -0.79
CA LEU A 11 2.72 1.13 -1.00
C LEU A 11 3.24 0.64 0.35
N ILE A 12 3.18 -0.68 0.58
CA ILE A 12 3.54 -1.28 1.86
C ILE A 12 4.70 -2.24 1.68
N LEU A 13 5.73 -2.07 2.50
CA LEU A 13 6.86 -2.99 2.55
C LEU A 13 6.74 -3.89 3.78
N THR A 14 6.93 -5.18 3.57
CA THR A 14 6.93 -6.14 4.67
C THR A 14 7.93 -7.26 4.39
N ILE A 15 8.16 -8.13 5.36
CA ILE A 15 8.96 -9.33 5.20
C ILE A 15 8.14 -10.54 5.66
N PRO A 16 8.45 -11.77 5.19
CA PRO A 16 7.60 -12.92 5.50
C PRO A 16 7.36 -13.15 6.99
N SER A 17 8.37 -12.92 7.83
CA SER A 17 8.25 -13.12 9.28
C SER A 17 7.32 -12.12 9.97
N ARG A 18 6.96 -11.02 9.30
CA ARG A 18 6.13 -9.95 9.86
C ARG A 18 4.72 -9.90 9.28
N VAL A 19 4.43 -10.74 8.28
CA VAL A 19 3.15 -10.66 7.57
C VAL A 19 1.97 -10.88 8.52
N GLU A 20 1.99 -11.96 9.31
CA GLU A 20 0.84 -12.27 10.17
C GLU A 20 0.65 -11.26 11.31
N LYS A 21 1.75 -10.84 11.93
CA LYS A 21 1.68 -10.00 13.12
C LYS A 21 1.40 -8.53 12.79
N TYR A 22 1.99 -8.04 11.70
CA TYR A 22 1.97 -6.61 11.39
C TYR A 22 1.19 -6.29 10.12
N TRP A 23 1.54 -6.93 9.00
CA TRP A 23 0.92 -6.60 7.73
C TRP A 23 -0.55 -7.00 7.66
N THR A 24 -0.90 -8.19 8.11
CA THR A 24 -2.27 -8.68 8.01
C THR A 24 -3.28 -7.78 8.73
N PRO A 25 -3.03 -7.37 10.00
CA PRO A 25 -3.93 -6.44 10.66
C PRO A 25 -4.03 -5.09 9.94
N LEU A 26 -2.92 -4.56 9.47
CA LEU A 26 -2.90 -3.29 8.74
C LEU A 26 -3.69 -3.42 7.44
N TYR A 27 -3.44 -4.46 6.66
CA TYR A 27 -4.14 -4.66 5.39
C TYR A 27 -5.64 -4.83 5.58
N LYS A 28 -6.06 -5.60 6.58
CA LYS A 28 -7.50 -5.76 6.87
C LYS A 28 -8.14 -4.44 7.24
N HIS A 29 -7.43 -3.62 7.99
CA HIS A 29 -7.91 -2.30 8.36
C HIS A 29 -8.05 -1.38 7.14
N LEU A 30 -7.08 -1.42 6.24
CA LEU A 30 -7.15 -0.67 4.99
C LEU A 30 -8.25 -1.22 4.05
N GLU A 31 -8.38 -2.54 3.97
CA GLU A 31 -9.38 -3.18 3.12
C GLU A 31 -10.80 -2.73 3.46
N LYS A 32 -11.09 -2.57 4.76
CA LYS A 32 -12.39 -2.07 5.19
C LYS A 32 -12.67 -0.66 4.66
N GLN A 33 -11.63 0.13 4.45
CA GLN A 33 -11.76 1.50 3.97
C GLN A 33 -11.92 1.58 2.46
N LEU A 34 -11.55 0.52 1.73
CA LEU A 34 -11.64 0.52 0.26
C LEU A 34 -13.07 0.70 -0.25
N ASP A 35 -14.05 0.21 0.50
CA ASP A 35 -15.45 0.36 0.11
C ASP A 35 -15.86 1.83 -0.04
N ALA A 36 -15.25 2.70 0.74
CA ALA A 36 -15.56 4.15 0.72
C ALA A 36 -14.88 4.88 -0.44
N VAL A 37 -13.76 4.34 -0.95
CA VAL A 37 -12.96 5.01 -1.99
C VAL A 37 -13.00 4.27 -3.33
N GLY A 38 -13.46 3.03 -3.33
CA GLY A 38 -13.60 2.23 -4.54
C GLY A 38 -12.26 2.02 -5.24
N ASN A 39 -12.29 2.10 -6.56
CA ASN A 39 -11.11 1.85 -7.40
C ASN A 39 -10.16 3.04 -7.49
N ARG A 40 -10.41 4.13 -6.78
CA ARG A 40 -9.57 5.32 -6.84
C ARG A 40 -8.28 5.18 -6.01
N VAL A 41 -8.24 4.21 -5.12
CA VAL A 41 -7.06 3.91 -4.31
C VAL A 41 -6.67 2.45 -4.52
N GLU A 42 -5.41 2.20 -4.76
CA GLU A 42 -4.87 0.85 -4.82
C GLU A 42 -3.89 0.64 -3.67
N ILE A 43 -3.81 -0.58 -3.18
CA ILE A 43 -2.87 -0.98 -2.14
C ILE A 43 -1.94 -2.00 -2.74
N LEU A 44 -0.64 -1.70 -2.77
CA LEU A 44 0.37 -2.59 -3.30
C LEU A 44 1.32 -2.97 -2.18
N THR A 45 1.62 -4.25 -2.08
CA THR A 45 2.52 -4.77 -1.04
C THR A 45 3.67 -5.54 -1.68
N LEU A 46 4.87 -5.28 -1.20
CA LEU A 46 6.03 -6.08 -1.55
C LEU A 46 6.51 -6.82 -0.32
N THR A 47 6.52 -8.14 -0.42
CA THR A 47 7.06 -9.02 0.62
C THR A 47 8.40 -9.54 0.12
N ASP A 48 9.47 -9.25 0.85
CA ASP A 48 10.81 -9.64 0.46
C ASP A 48 11.58 -10.15 1.67
N ASN A 49 12.35 -11.20 1.48
CA ASN A 49 13.14 -11.82 2.54
C ASN A 49 14.59 -11.31 2.54
N LYS A 50 14.76 -9.99 2.51
CA LYS A 50 16.06 -9.29 2.57
C LYS A 50 16.96 -9.49 1.35
N ALA A 51 16.38 -9.94 0.22
CA ALA A 51 17.14 -10.07 -1.02
C ALA A 51 17.38 -8.70 -1.68
N MET A 52 16.56 -7.71 -1.37
CA MET A 52 16.65 -6.38 -1.95
C MET A 52 16.87 -5.33 -0.88
N THR A 53 17.53 -4.23 -1.23
CA THR A 53 17.64 -3.07 -0.34
C THR A 53 16.28 -2.38 -0.22
N ILE A 54 16.13 -1.51 0.79
CA ILE A 54 14.91 -0.73 0.95
C ILE A 54 14.65 0.15 -0.28
N GLY A 55 15.70 0.75 -0.83
CA GLY A 55 15.57 1.56 -2.04
C GLY A 55 15.08 0.76 -3.24
N GLU A 56 15.61 -0.45 -3.42
CA GLU A 56 15.17 -1.33 -4.50
C GLU A 56 13.71 -1.76 -4.34
N LYS A 57 13.29 -2.06 -3.11
CA LYS A 57 11.92 -2.43 -2.81
C LYS A 57 10.96 -1.29 -3.13
N ARG A 58 11.31 -0.08 -2.71
CA ARG A 58 10.48 1.10 -2.99
C ARG A 58 10.38 1.37 -4.48
N GLN A 59 11.49 1.26 -5.20
CA GLN A 59 11.50 1.46 -6.64
C GLN A 59 10.64 0.42 -7.35
N SER A 60 10.70 -0.84 -6.92
CA SER A 60 9.88 -1.91 -7.51
C SER A 60 8.39 -1.62 -7.37
N LEU A 61 7.97 -1.12 -6.19
CA LEU A 61 6.57 -0.75 -5.98
C LEU A 61 6.18 0.48 -6.81
N LEU A 62 7.05 1.47 -6.90
CA LEU A 62 6.80 2.65 -7.72
C LEU A 62 6.61 2.27 -9.19
N ASP A 63 7.41 1.33 -9.68
CA ASP A 63 7.35 0.91 -11.09
C ASP A 63 6.01 0.30 -11.47
N ILE A 64 5.32 -0.34 -10.54
CA ILE A 64 4.02 -0.97 -10.80
C ILE A 64 2.83 -0.14 -10.31
N SER A 65 3.07 0.96 -9.60
CA SER A 65 1.99 1.80 -9.08
C SER A 65 1.33 2.57 -10.22
N ARG A 66 0.01 2.74 -10.12
CA ARG A 66 -0.78 3.43 -11.14
C ARG A 66 -1.36 4.75 -10.63
N GLY A 67 -1.23 5.02 -9.35
CA GLY A 67 -1.80 6.23 -8.77
C GLY A 67 -1.08 7.49 -9.23
N LYS A 68 -1.82 8.59 -9.32
CA LYS A 68 -1.24 9.89 -9.58
C LYS A 68 -0.36 10.33 -8.41
N TRP A 69 -0.66 9.86 -7.23
CA TRP A 69 0.07 10.12 -5.99
C TRP A 69 0.42 8.79 -5.34
N VAL A 70 1.52 8.75 -4.61
CA VAL A 70 1.94 7.54 -3.90
C VAL A 70 2.29 7.90 -2.47
N GLY A 71 2.02 6.97 -1.55
CA GLY A 71 2.43 7.08 -0.16
C GLY A 71 2.95 5.74 0.32
N PHE A 72 3.98 5.77 1.16
CA PHE A 72 4.55 4.55 1.73
C PHE A 72 4.08 4.36 3.16
N LEU A 73 3.78 3.12 3.50
CA LEU A 73 3.53 2.71 4.88
C LEU A 73 4.46 1.56 5.22
N ASP A 74 4.95 1.55 6.45
CA ASP A 74 5.63 0.36 6.98
C ASP A 74 4.56 -0.61 7.52
N ASP A 75 4.90 -1.88 7.58
CA ASP A 75 3.95 -2.91 8.01
C ASP A 75 3.48 -2.75 9.46
N ASP A 76 4.26 -2.08 10.30
CA ASP A 76 3.91 -1.81 11.69
C ASP A 76 3.28 -0.44 11.91
N ASP A 77 3.05 0.33 10.85
CA ASP A 77 2.32 1.58 10.94
C ASP A 77 0.83 1.31 11.17
N TRP A 78 0.16 2.26 11.81
CA TRP A 78 -1.29 2.21 11.96
C TRP A 78 -1.88 3.54 11.51
N VAL A 79 -3.05 3.46 10.90
CA VAL A 79 -3.69 4.63 10.31
C VAL A 79 -5.10 4.82 10.86
N ALA A 80 -5.64 6.02 10.71
CA ALA A 80 -6.99 6.32 11.15
C ALA A 80 -8.04 5.52 10.35
N ASP A 81 -9.25 5.39 10.89
CA ASP A 81 -10.32 4.64 10.24
C ASP A 81 -10.76 5.26 8.90
N ASP A 82 -10.50 6.54 8.70
CA ASP A 82 -10.84 7.26 7.47
C ASP A 82 -9.60 7.62 6.62
N TYR A 83 -8.50 6.89 6.82
CA TYR A 83 -7.23 7.21 6.18
C TYR A 83 -7.35 7.31 4.66
N LEU A 84 -7.94 6.29 4.01
CA LEU A 84 -8.04 6.28 2.56
C LEU A 84 -8.95 7.38 2.03
N VAL A 85 -10.02 7.68 2.74
CA VAL A 85 -10.91 8.78 2.36
C VAL A 85 -10.18 10.12 2.45
N SER A 86 -9.35 10.30 3.47
CA SER A 86 -8.62 11.55 3.68
C SER A 86 -7.53 11.81 2.64
N LEU A 87 -7.14 10.78 1.89
CA LEU A 87 -6.16 10.92 0.81
C LEU A 87 -6.74 11.54 -0.46
N GLN A 88 -8.04 11.63 -0.54
CA GLN A 88 -8.71 12.13 -1.74
C GLN A 88 -8.99 13.61 -1.69
#